data_f2bb111f042a8bedc5a082f1e926d804
#
_entry.id   f2bb111f042a8bedc5a082f1e926d804
#
_cell.length_a   1.000
_cell.length_b   1.000
_cell.length_c   1.000
_cell.angle_alpha   90.00
_cell.angle_beta   90.00
_cell.angle_gamma   90.00
#
_symmetry.space_group_name_H-M   'P 1'
#
loop_
_entity.id
_entity.type
_entity.pdbx_description
1 polymer ?
#
loop_
_entity_poly.entity_id
_entity_poly.type
_entity_poly.pdbx_seq_one_letter_code
_entity_poly.pdbx_strand_id
1 'polypeptide(L)'
;MSDFGRAAAAISNSDRNRSGPPSEQRPADGGELVKRASGIRKTSEWDSAEAVDMVTLASEDRHRRRLVMTGEAGTRFLLDLPQATMLRDGDGLVLDDGSIVRVVGKPEPLVEIAAPDETARLRIAWHIGNRHVEVQVVGERLRIRRDHVLEAMLTGLGATLTPLEAPFDPEQGAYAHGHDDWHA
;
A
#
# COMPACT_ATOMS: atom_id res chain seq x y z
N MET A 1 -3.25 -42.09 -66.23
CA MET A 1 -2.16 -43.09 -66.28
C MET A 1 -1.68 -43.16 -64.85
N SER A 2 -2.24 -44.08 -64.05
CA SER A 2 -1.68 -45.37 -63.71
C SER A 2 -0.59 -45.21 -62.66
N ASP A 3 -0.52 -45.79 -61.54
CA ASP A 3 -1.13 -47.02 -61.05
C ASP A 3 -0.84 -47.22 -59.56
N PHE A 4 -1.72 -47.80 -58.86
CA PHE A 4 -1.71 -48.70 -57.73
C PHE A 4 -0.40 -49.03 -56.99
N GLY A 5 -0.50 -49.07 -55.68
CA GLY A 5 0.42 -49.79 -54.81
C GLY A 5 -0.08 -49.89 -53.37
N ARG A 6 -0.97 -50.81 -53.12
CA ARG A 6 -1.59 -51.27 -51.87
C ARG A 6 -0.64 -52.26 -51.21
N ALA A 7 -0.32 -52.09 -49.91
CA ALA A 7 0.02 -53.23 -49.06
C ALA A 7 -0.36 -52.96 -47.61
N ALA A 8 -1.15 -53.85 -47.08
CA ALA A 8 -1.64 -53.89 -45.69
C ALA A 8 -0.78 -54.83 -44.81
N ALA A 9 -1.05 -54.76 -43.54
CA ALA A 9 -0.69 -55.65 -42.42
C ALA A 9 0.61 -55.22 -41.69
N ALA A 10 0.68 -55.23 -40.36
CA ALA A 10 0.02 -56.10 -39.41
C ALA A 10 -0.01 -55.41 -38.02
N ILE A 11 -1.02 -55.76 -37.27
CA ILE A 11 -1.27 -55.49 -35.88
C ILE A 11 -0.21 -56.17 -34.99
N SER A 12 0.40 -55.42 -34.06
CA SER A 12 0.96 -56.03 -32.84
C SER A 12 0.65 -55.14 -31.65
N ASN A 13 -0.14 -55.70 -30.78
CA ASN A 13 -0.61 -55.19 -29.51
C ASN A 13 0.41 -55.62 -28.44
N SER A 14 0.91 -54.71 -27.65
CA SER A 14 1.37 -54.83 -26.26
C SER A 14 2.45 -53.81 -25.99
N ASP A 15 2.12 -52.76 -25.22
CA ASP A 15 2.49 -52.71 -23.80
C ASP A 15 1.81 -51.48 -23.14
N ARG A 16 1.00 -51.80 -22.13
CA ARG A 16 0.45 -50.81 -21.23
C ARG A 16 1.56 -50.30 -20.32
N ASN A 17 2.12 -49.16 -20.65
CA ASN A 17 2.91 -48.43 -19.67
C ASN A 17 2.03 -47.38 -18.98
N ARG A 18 1.66 -47.68 -17.73
CA ARG A 18 1.00 -46.75 -16.80
C ARG A 18 2.00 -45.68 -16.44
N SER A 19 1.96 -44.58 -17.12
CA SER A 19 2.56 -43.33 -16.63
C SER A 19 1.56 -42.71 -15.68
N GLY A 20 1.78 -42.85 -14.37
CA GLY A 20 1.08 -42.10 -13.33
C GLY A 20 1.28 -40.59 -13.54
N PRO A 21 0.39 -39.74 -13.01
CA PRO A 21 0.55 -38.31 -13.15
C PRO A 21 1.87 -37.89 -12.52
N PRO A 22 2.55 -36.85 -13.08
CA PRO A 22 3.76 -36.34 -12.48
C PRO A 22 3.44 -35.91 -11.07
N SER A 23 4.19 -36.48 -10.13
CA SER A 23 4.18 -36.04 -8.73
C SER A 23 4.40 -34.54 -8.69
N GLU A 24 3.38 -33.78 -8.27
CA GLU A 24 3.54 -32.41 -7.85
C GLU A 24 4.67 -32.37 -6.81
N GLN A 25 5.82 -31.96 -7.28
CA GLN A 25 6.89 -31.53 -6.38
C GLN A 25 6.38 -30.28 -5.68
N ARG A 26 5.80 -30.48 -4.46
CA ARG A 26 5.68 -29.40 -3.49
C ARG A 26 7.06 -28.79 -3.35
N PRO A 27 7.23 -27.47 -3.54
CA PRO A 27 8.45 -26.83 -3.16
C PRO A 27 8.65 -27.11 -1.67
N ALA A 28 9.79 -27.67 -1.32
CA ALA A 28 10.24 -27.80 0.04
C ALA A 28 10.62 -26.38 0.53
N ASP A 29 9.62 -25.53 0.77
CA ASP A 29 9.77 -24.39 1.63
C ASP A 29 9.91 -24.96 3.04
N GLY A 30 11.12 -24.95 3.54
CA GLY A 30 11.38 -25.00 4.97
C GLY A 30 10.61 -23.82 5.55
N GLY A 31 9.41 -24.11 6.09
CA GLY A 31 8.48 -23.10 6.56
C GLY A 31 9.07 -22.32 7.73
N GLU A 32 9.84 -21.30 7.43
CA GLU A 32 10.03 -20.19 8.34
C GLU A 32 8.63 -19.63 8.59
N LEU A 33 8.15 -19.77 9.81
CA LEU A 33 6.84 -19.25 10.21
C LEU A 33 6.86 -17.74 9.95
N VAL A 34 6.25 -17.33 8.85
CA VAL A 34 6.12 -15.92 8.50
C VAL A 34 5.28 -15.28 9.59
N LYS A 35 5.89 -14.43 10.42
CA LYS A 35 5.22 -13.67 11.47
C LYS A 35 4.02 -12.92 10.86
N ARG A 36 2.97 -12.72 11.66
CA ARG A 36 1.78 -12.01 11.22
C ARG A 36 1.60 -10.71 12.01
N ALA A 37 1.38 -9.61 11.31
CA ALA A 37 0.97 -8.33 11.89
C ALA A 37 -0.53 -8.17 11.73
N SER A 38 -1.28 -8.25 12.84
CA SER A 38 -2.74 -8.11 12.88
C SER A 38 -3.23 -6.87 13.61
N GLY A 39 -2.32 -6.13 14.24
CA GLY A 39 -2.61 -4.90 14.98
C GLY A 39 -1.72 -3.74 14.58
N ILE A 40 -2.22 -2.53 14.81
CA ILE A 40 -1.49 -1.27 14.61
C ILE A 40 -1.51 -0.52 15.93
N ARG A 41 -0.36 -0.02 16.36
CA ARG A 41 -0.24 1.03 17.38
C ARG A 41 -0.03 2.36 16.69
N LYS A 42 -0.80 3.37 17.05
CA LYS A 42 -0.62 4.72 16.52
C LYS A 42 0.64 5.36 17.08
N THR A 43 1.25 6.27 16.33
CA THR A 43 2.51 6.95 16.69
C THR A 43 2.52 7.49 18.13
N SER A 44 1.38 7.94 18.67
CA SER A 44 1.24 8.45 20.04
C SER A 44 1.10 7.36 21.11
N GLU A 45 0.98 6.09 20.76
CA GLU A 45 0.63 4.98 21.66
C GLU A 45 1.82 4.10 22.02
N TRP A 46 3.02 4.37 21.46
CA TRP A 46 4.21 3.57 21.66
C TRP A 46 5.49 4.36 21.42
N ASP A 47 6.62 3.86 21.93
CA ASP A 47 7.93 4.45 21.69
C ASP A 47 8.60 3.81 20.46
N SER A 48 8.97 4.63 19.50
CA SER A 48 9.65 4.17 18.29
C SER A 48 10.98 3.45 18.54
N ALA A 49 11.59 3.65 19.73
CA ALA A 49 12.78 2.90 20.16
C ALA A 49 12.49 1.42 20.43
N GLU A 50 11.22 1.01 20.58
CA GLU A 50 10.81 -0.39 20.76
C GLU A 50 10.77 -1.16 19.41
N ALA A 51 10.90 -0.47 18.27
CA ALA A 51 10.86 -1.10 16.95
C ALA A 51 12.05 -2.06 16.77
N VAL A 52 11.76 -3.29 16.38
CA VAL A 52 12.79 -4.27 16.00
C VAL A 52 13.24 -4.14 14.55
N ASP A 53 12.43 -3.49 13.72
CA ASP A 53 12.67 -3.27 12.29
C ASP A 53 11.78 -2.13 11.78
N MET A 54 11.95 -1.72 10.53
CA MET A 54 11.10 -0.72 9.86
C MET A 54 10.79 -1.12 8.42
N VAL A 55 9.64 -0.63 7.91
CA VAL A 55 9.26 -0.72 6.51
C VAL A 55 9.02 0.67 5.94
N THR A 56 9.69 1.01 4.85
CA THR A 56 9.55 2.31 4.18
C THR A 56 8.56 2.17 3.02
N LEU A 57 7.46 2.94 3.08
CA LEU A 57 6.35 2.86 2.13
C LEU A 57 6.00 4.25 1.57
N ALA A 58 5.79 4.35 0.26
CA ALA A 58 5.18 5.53 -0.34
C ALA A 58 3.71 5.66 0.10
N SER A 59 3.13 6.85 0.05
CA SER A 59 1.76 7.08 0.54
C SER A 59 0.72 6.22 -0.18
N GLU A 60 0.87 6.01 -1.49
CA GLU A 60 0.03 5.16 -2.33
C GLU A 60 0.09 3.67 -1.94
N ASP A 61 1.18 3.23 -1.31
CA ASP A 61 1.38 1.87 -0.86
C ASP A 61 0.91 1.61 0.57
N ARG A 62 0.51 2.64 1.31
CA ARG A 62 0.18 2.54 2.73
C ARG A 62 -1.28 2.22 3.04
N HIS A 63 -2.21 2.28 2.07
CA HIS A 63 -3.59 1.84 2.26
C HIS A 63 -3.69 0.35 1.98
N ARG A 64 -3.54 -0.50 3.01
CA ARG A 64 -3.44 -1.97 2.85
C ARG A 64 -4.28 -2.71 3.89
N ARG A 65 -4.76 -3.89 3.47
CA ARG A 65 -5.37 -4.88 4.35
C ARG A 65 -4.43 -6.06 4.55
N ARG A 66 -3.89 -6.60 3.45
CA ARG A 66 -3.09 -7.81 3.47
C ARG A 66 -1.96 -7.72 2.47
N LEU A 67 -0.73 -7.90 2.96
CA LEU A 67 0.47 -7.84 2.13
C LEU A 67 1.64 -8.53 2.86
N VAL A 68 2.42 -9.32 2.15
CA VAL A 68 3.72 -9.80 2.67
C VAL A 68 4.72 -8.67 2.55
N MET A 69 5.37 -8.35 3.67
CA MET A 69 6.37 -7.29 3.77
C MET A 69 7.69 -7.85 4.26
N THR A 70 8.75 -7.15 3.92
CA THR A 70 10.10 -7.39 4.46
C THR A 70 10.64 -6.06 4.97
N GLY A 71 11.00 -6.00 6.24
CA GLY A 71 11.62 -4.83 6.85
C GLY A 71 13.05 -4.63 6.36
N GLU A 72 13.60 -3.45 6.63
CA GLU A 72 14.97 -3.09 6.21
C GLU A 72 16.05 -3.93 6.90
N ALA A 73 15.81 -4.40 8.13
CA ALA A 73 16.67 -5.35 8.83
C ALA A 73 16.38 -6.83 8.47
N GLY A 74 15.44 -7.09 7.55
CA GLY A 74 15.15 -8.44 7.03
C GLY A 74 13.99 -9.14 7.71
N THR A 75 13.27 -8.52 8.64
CA THR A 75 12.07 -9.13 9.26
C THR A 75 10.99 -9.34 8.22
N ARG A 76 10.71 -10.60 7.87
CA ARG A 76 9.65 -10.97 6.94
C ARG A 76 8.37 -11.30 7.68
N PHE A 77 7.27 -10.65 7.30
CA PHE A 77 5.95 -10.84 7.94
C PHE A 77 4.79 -10.64 6.97
N LEU A 78 3.64 -11.18 7.34
CA LEU A 78 2.36 -10.95 6.66
C LEU A 78 1.58 -9.88 7.42
N LEU A 79 1.38 -8.72 6.82
CA LEU A 79 0.32 -7.80 7.25
C LEU A 79 -1.02 -8.47 6.98
N ASP A 80 -1.89 -8.58 7.98
CA ASP A 80 -3.21 -9.20 7.87
C ASP A 80 -4.19 -8.49 8.80
N LEU A 81 -4.65 -7.32 8.39
CA LEU A 81 -5.56 -6.47 9.13
C LEU A 81 -7.02 -6.88 8.89
N PRO A 82 -7.93 -6.63 9.83
CA PRO A 82 -9.36 -6.91 9.65
C PRO A 82 -9.97 -6.18 8.45
N GLN A 83 -9.53 -4.96 8.19
CA GLN A 83 -9.96 -4.11 7.07
C GLN A 83 -8.78 -3.36 6.45
N ALA A 84 -8.98 -2.85 5.22
CA ALA A 84 -8.01 -1.98 4.60
C ALA A 84 -7.84 -0.71 5.45
N THR A 85 -6.61 -0.42 5.84
CA THR A 85 -6.29 0.67 6.75
C THR A 85 -5.13 1.48 6.20
N MET A 86 -5.20 2.81 6.33
CA MET A 86 -4.08 3.68 6.02
C MET A 86 -3.04 3.58 7.14
N LEU A 87 -1.87 3.07 6.78
CA LEU A 87 -0.69 3.05 7.62
C LEU A 87 -0.02 4.43 7.56
N ARG A 88 0.05 5.13 8.69
CA ARG A 88 0.66 6.46 8.75
C ARG A 88 2.15 6.38 9.09
N ASP A 89 2.88 7.43 8.77
CA ASP A 89 4.27 7.56 9.22
C ASP A 89 4.35 7.48 10.75
N GLY A 90 5.25 6.63 11.26
CA GLY A 90 5.41 6.38 12.68
C GLY A 90 4.47 5.34 13.29
N ASP A 91 3.47 4.80 12.58
CA ASP A 91 2.65 3.70 13.10
C ASP A 91 3.52 2.45 13.36
N GLY A 92 3.17 1.66 14.39
CA GLY A 92 3.80 0.41 14.74
C GLY A 92 2.94 -0.80 14.36
N LEU A 93 3.45 -1.69 13.52
CA LEU A 93 2.81 -2.96 13.16
C LEU A 93 3.15 -3.99 14.23
N VAL A 94 2.16 -4.46 14.97
CA VAL A 94 2.33 -5.42 16.06
C VAL A 94 2.30 -6.84 15.50
N LEU A 95 3.43 -7.56 15.62
CA LEU A 95 3.56 -8.94 15.21
C LEU A 95 3.01 -9.89 16.26
N ASP A 96 2.73 -11.13 15.88
CA ASP A 96 2.17 -12.19 16.74
C ASP A 96 3.10 -12.62 17.89
N ASP A 97 4.39 -12.33 17.79
CA ASP A 97 5.37 -12.53 18.88
C ASP A 97 5.49 -11.29 19.81
N GLY A 98 4.67 -10.26 19.60
CA GLY A 98 4.69 -9.02 20.37
C GLY A 98 5.73 -7.99 19.91
N SER A 99 6.61 -8.32 18.98
CA SER A 99 7.56 -7.35 18.41
C SER A 99 6.84 -6.33 17.52
N ILE A 100 7.45 -5.15 17.34
CA ILE A 100 6.85 -4.05 16.58
C ILE A 100 7.75 -3.69 15.41
N VAL A 101 7.17 -3.59 14.21
CA VAL A 101 7.83 -3.06 13.01
C VAL A 101 7.28 -1.67 12.74
N ARG A 102 8.17 -0.68 12.67
CA ARG A 102 7.79 0.72 12.42
C ARG A 102 7.45 0.94 10.96
N VAL A 103 6.37 1.66 10.69
CA VAL A 103 6.07 2.21 9.37
C VAL A 103 6.80 3.53 9.23
N VAL A 104 7.55 3.67 8.14
CA VAL A 104 8.23 4.91 7.74
C VAL A 104 7.63 5.36 6.41
N GLY A 105 7.10 6.58 6.38
CA GLY A 105 6.63 7.20 5.15
C GLY A 105 7.81 7.57 4.27
N LYS A 106 7.84 7.11 3.03
CA LYS A 106 8.84 7.58 2.06
C LYS A 106 8.65 9.08 1.84
N PRO A 107 9.72 9.89 1.91
CA PRO A 107 9.63 11.29 1.54
C PRO A 107 9.20 11.47 0.08
N GLU A 108 8.26 12.37 -0.15
CA GLU A 108 7.72 12.72 -1.47
C GLU A 108 7.84 14.23 -1.69
N PRO A 109 8.01 14.68 -2.96
CA PRO A 109 8.03 16.12 -3.25
C PRO A 109 6.65 16.72 -3.01
N LEU A 110 6.58 17.59 -2.00
CA LEU A 110 5.37 18.27 -1.56
C LEU A 110 5.50 19.78 -1.67
N VAL A 111 4.39 20.46 -1.57
CA VAL A 111 4.33 21.89 -1.29
C VAL A 111 3.49 22.13 -0.04
N GLU A 112 4.05 22.85 0.93
CA GLU A 112 3.35 23.35 2.10
C GLU A 112 2.70 24.69 1.78
N ILE A 113 1.45 24.83 2.16
CA ILE A 113 0.56 25.94 1.81
C ILE A 113 0.23 26.69 3.09
N ALA A 114 0.63 27.95 3.15
CA ALA A 114 0.24 28.88 4.20
C ALA A 114 -0.80 29.86 3.66
N ALA A 115 -1.93 29.96 4.33
CA ALA A 115 -2.94 30.96 4.04
C ALA A 115 -2.73 32.20 4.91
N PRO A 116 -3.10 33.41 4.45
CA PRO A 116 -2.96 34.63 5.21
C PRO A 116 -3.88 34.69 6.45
N ASP A 117 -5.01 34.01 6.40
CA ASP A 117 -6.00 33.94 7.48
C ASP A 117 -6.83 32.64 7.37
N GLU A 118 -7.67 32.39 8.39
CA GLU A 118 -8.52 31.20 8.45
C GLU A 118 -9.53 31.12 7.30
N THR A 119 -10.14 32.22 6.92
CA THR A 119 -11.12 32.27 5.84
C THR A 119 -10.47 31.90 4.50
N ALA A 120 -9.26 32.41 4.26
CA ALA A 120 -8.48 32.05 3.09
C ALA A 120 -8.09 30.57 3.11
N ARG A 121 -7.71 30.02 4.29
CA ARG A 121 -7.38 28.61 4.46
C ARG A 121 -8.57 27.71 4.13
N LEU A 122 -9.76 28.02 4.62
CA LEU A 122 -10.98 27.27 4.31
C LEU A 122 -11.31 27.32 2.81
N ARG A 123 -11.16 28.50 2.20
CA ARG A 123 -11.38 28.66 0.75
C ARG A 123 -10.37 27.85 -0.08
N ILE A 124 -9.10 27.87 0.32
CA ILE A 124 -8.04 27.07 -0.31
C ILE A 124 -8.35 25.59 -0.18
N ALA A 125 -8.68 25.10 1.03
CA ALA A 125 -9.03 23.70 1.27
C ALA A 125 -10.24 23.27 0.41
N TRP A 126 -11.27 24.15 0.28
CA TRP A 126 -12.41 23.88 -0.58
C TRP A 126 -11.99 23.76 -2.07
N HIS A 127 -11.12 24.64 -2.56
CA HIS A 127 -10.65 24.58 -3.94
C HIS A 127 -9.84 23.31 -4.23
N ILE A 128 -9.01 22.84 -3.28
CA ILE A 128 -8.25 21.59 -3.38
C ILE A 128 -9.21 20.41 -3.41
N GLY A 129 -10.13 20.31 -2.44
CA GLY A 129 -11.09 19.22 -2.33
C GLY A 129 -12.05 19.14 -3.53
N ASN A 130 -12.49 20.28 -4.09
CA ASN A 130 -13.34 20.33 -5.28
C ASN A 130 -12.65 19.83 -6.56
N ARG A 131 -11.33 19.63 -6.52
CA ARG A 131 -10.54 19.03 -7.61
C ARG A 131 -10.15 17.59 -7.32
N HIS A 132 -10.66 17.02 -6.22
CA HIS A 132 -10.33 15.66 -5.76
C HIS A 132 -8.81 15.44 -5.55
N VAL A 133 -8.10 16.51 -5.17
CA VAL A 133 -6.68 16.44 -4.85
C VAL A 133 -6.51 16.01 -3.40
N GLU A 134 -5.65 15.05 -3.17
CA GLU A 134 -5.28 14.63 -1.83
C GLU A 134 -4.59 15.76 -1.07
N VAL A 135 -5.00 15.99 0.16
CA VAL A 135 -4.49 17.05 1.02
C VAL A 135 -4.16 16.50 2.41
N GLN A 136 -3.04 16.92 2.96
CA GLN A 136 -2.67 16.65 4.35
C GLN A 136 -2.83 17.95 5.15
N VAL A 137 -3.44 17.86 6.32
CA VAL A 137 -3.55 18.97 7.28
C VAL A 137 -2.45 18.84 8.34
N VAL A 138 -1.62 19.87 8.46
CA VAL A 138 -0.52 19.91 9.44
C VAL A 138 -0.62 21.21 10.25
N GLY A 139 -1.29 21.13 11.41
CA GLY A 139 -1.63 22.31 12.19
C GLY A 139 -2.44 23.33 11.38
N GLU A 140 -1.91 24.52 11.17
CA GLU A 140 -2.54 25.56 10.35
C GLU A 140 -2.10 25.55 8.88
N ARG A 141 -1.33 24.55 8.46
CA ARG A 141 -0.82 24.39 7.10
C ARG A 141 -1.52 23.27 6.40
N LEU A 142 -1.54 23.36 5.05
CA LEU A 142 -1.97 22.28 4.17
C LEU A 142 -0.75 21.82 3.36
N ARG A 143 -0.74 20.54 3.00
CA ARG A 143 0.28 19.97 2.10
C ARG A 143 -0.40 19.20 0.98
N ILE A 144 0.12 19.34 -0.22
CA ILE A 144 -0.26 18.54 -1.39
C ILE A 144 1.02 18.09 -2.11
N ARG A 145 0.92 17.08 -2.95
CA ARG A 145 2.01 16.77 -3.89
C ARG A 145 2.22 17.94 -4.85
N ARG A 146 3.44 18.12 -5.28
CA ARG A 146 3.81 19.19 -6.19
C ARG A 146 3.07 19.06 -7.52
N ASP A 147 2.41 20.14 -7.92
CA ASP A 147 1.73 20.29 -9.20
C ASP A 147 1.74 21.77 -9.59
N HIS A 148 2.38 22.10 -10.70
CA HIS A 148 2.59 23.50 -11.13
C HIS A 148 1.28 24.24 -11.42
N VAL A 149 0.20 23.54 -11.84
CA VAL A 149 -1.09 24.15 -12.12
C VAL A 149 -1.79 24.51 -10.82
N LEU A 150 -1.75 23.57 -9.83
CA LEU A 150 -2.31 23.81 -8.50
C LEU A 150 -1.51 24.89 -7.77
N GLU A 151 -0.18 24.86 -7.84
CA GLU A 151 0.67 25.88 -7.22
C GLU A 151 0.37 27.29 -7.76
N ALA A 152 0.19 27.43 -9.08
CA ALA A 152 -0.20 28.72 -9.68
C ALA A 152 -1.59 29.19 -9.19
N MET A 153 -2.56 28.30 -9.13
CA MET A 153 -3.89 28.61 -8.62
C MET A 153 -3.85 29.05 -7.15
N LEU A 154 -3.12 28.31 -6.31
CA LEU A 154 -3.00 28.59 -4.88
C LEU A 154 -2.32 29.93 -4.61
N THR A 155 -1.27 30.25 -5.38
CA THR A 155 -0.63 31.58 -5.37
C THR A 155 -1.61 32.67 -5.75
N GLY A 156 -2.45 32.43 -6.79
CA GLY A 156 -3.52 33.36 -7.20
C GLY A 156 -4.60 33.56 -6.14
N LEU A 157 -4.77 32.62 -5.21
CA LEU A 157 -5.66 32.71 -4.04
C LEU A 157 -4.98 33.38 -2.82
N GLY A 158 -3.74 33.85 -2.96
CA GLY A 158 -3.00 34.55 -1.92
C GLY A 158 -2.25 33.62 -0.95
N ALA A 159 -2.07 32.35 -1.29
CA ALA A 159 -1.27 31.44 -0.47
C ALA A 159 0.22 31.69 -0.64
N THR A 160 0.97 31.48 0.43
CA THR A 160 2.42 31.33 0.40
C THR A 160 2.77 29.84 0.29
N LEU A 161 3.62 29.50 -0.68
CA LEU A 161 3.97 28.11 -0.98
C LEU A 161 5.44 27.86 -0.64
N THR A 162 5.71 26.75 0.09
CA THR A 162 7.05 26.32 0.45
C THR A 162 7.26 24.88 -0.02
N PRO A 163 8.15 24.62 -1.00
CA PRO A 163 8.51 23.26 -1.39
C PRO A 163 9.24 22.53 -0.26
N LEU A 164 8.95 21.22 -0.09
CA LEU A 164 9.62 20.35 0.88
C LEU A 164 9.61 18.91 0.42
N GLU A 165 10.47 18.10 1.04
CA GLU A 165 10.45 16.63 0.96
C GLU A 165 10.05 16.10 2.32
N ALA A 166 8.92 15.38 2.39
CA ALA A 166 8.39 14.82 3.63
C ALA A 166 7.48 13.61 3.35
N PRO A 167 7.23 12.75 4.34
CA PRO A 167 6.15 11.77 4.25
C PRO A 167 4.80 12.48 4.00
N PHE A 168 4.02 11.90 3.10
CA PHE A 168 2.70 12.44 2.76
C PHE A 168 1.61 11.58 3.40
N ASP A 169 0.88 12.13 4.37
CA ASP A 169 -0.22 11.49 5.08
C ASP A 169 -1.55 12.21 4.77
N PRO A 170 -2.14 12.03 3.59
CA PRO A 170 -3.35 12.74 3.22
C PRO A 170 -4.55 12.39 4.10
N GLU A 171 -5.49 13.34 4.21
CA GLU A 171 -6.78 13.10 4.85
C GLU A 171 -7.56 12.04 4.08
N GLN A 172 -8.24 11.18 4.81
CA GLN A 172 -9.13 10.20 4.20
C GLN A 172 -10.44 10.86 3.81
N GLY A 173 -10.95 10.54 2.61
CA GLY A 173 -12.26 10.99 2.18
C GLY A 173 -13.37 10.44 3.10
N ALA A 174 -14.48 11.16 3.21
CA ALA A 174 -15.62 10.81 4.06
C ALA A 174 -16.21 9.41 3.77
N TYR A 175 -15.95 8.86 2.59
CA TYR A 175 -16.42 7.53 2.16
C TYR A 175 -15.34 6.44 2.25
N ALA A 176 -14.21 6.70 2.86
CA ALA A 176 -13.12 5.72 3.01
C ALA A 176 -13.45 4.60 4.04
N HIS A 177 -14.48 4.80 4.87
CA HIS A 177 -15.04 3.76 5.73
C HIS A 177 -16.12 3.02 4.94
N GLY A 178 -15.87 1.73 4.65
CA GLY A 178 -16.60 0.85 3.76
C GLY A 178 -18.12 0.98 3.81
N HIS A 179 -18.71 0.73 2.68
CA HIS A 179 -20.14 0.51 2.43
C HIS A 179 -20.69 -0.71 3.19
N ASP A 180 -20.81 -0.67 4.51
CA ASP A 180 -21.37 -1.81 5.23
C ASP A 180 -22.57 -1.47 6.15
N ASP A 181 -23.15 -0.27 6.13
CA ASP A 181 -24.31 0.03 7.00
C ASP A 181 -25.38 0.95 6.38
N TRP A 182 -25.87 0.65 5.17
CA TRP A 182 -27.10 1.29 4.67
C TRP A 182 -28.09 0.25 4.11
N HIS A 183 -28.45 -0.76 4.94
CA HIS A 183 -29.66 -1.54 4.77
C HIS A 183 -30.31 -1.72 6.14
N ALA A 184 -31.10 -0.74 6.51
CA ALA A 184 -32.16 -0.88 7.49
C ALA A 184 -33.38 -0.10 6.99
#